data_3b55199af919eba52194ba14cc19eeed
#
_entry.id   3b55199af919eba52194ba14cc19eeed
#
_cell.length_a   1.000
_cell.length_b   1.000
_cell.length_c   1.000
_cell.angle_alpha   90.00
_cell.angle_beta   90.00
_cell.angle_gamma   90.00
#
_symmetry.space_group_name_H-M   'P 1'
#
loop_
_entity.id
_entity.type
_entity.pdbx_description
1 polymer ?
#
loop_
_entity_poly.entity_id
_entity_poly.type
_entity_poly.pdbx_seq_one_letter_code
_entity_poly.pdbx_strand_id
1 'polypeptide(L)'
;MPSNQLYIAYTCEDGGADLEHFEFRSATEAVALLFQIVVALAVAEEESQFEHRDLHWGNVLIKRTRVQKKQARLNGVDINMQTSGLNVTIIDFTLSRLTADSGETFFLDLNADPELFNGPKKHCQSETYRRMKKAIKGKW
;
A
#
# COMPACT_ATOMS: atom_id res chain seq x y z
N MET A 1 -17.71 -29.31 -4.20
CA MET A 1 -17.15 -28.43 -5.22
C MET A 1 -17.29 -29.10 -6.57
N PRO A 2 -17.57 -28.39 -7.68
CA PRO A 2 -17.60 -29.02 -9.01
C PRO A 2 -16.25 -29.63 -9.33
N SER A 3 -16.24 -30.83 -9.91
CA SER A 3 -15.02 -31.57 -10.22
C SER A 3 -14.13 -30.93 -11.31
N ASN A 4 -14.64 -29.90 -11.99
CA ASN A 4 -13.96 -29.17 -13.09
C ASN A 4 -13.75 -27.69 -12.80
N GLN A 5 -13.66 -27.30 -11.51
CA GLN A 5 -13.35 -25.91 -11.13
C GLN A 5 -11.90 -25.60 -11.51
N LEU A 6 -11.70 -24.57 -12.34
CA LEU A 6 -10.38 -24.03 -12.65
C LEU A 6 -10.04 -22.91 -11.66
N TYR A 7 -8.78 -22.86 -11.25
CA TYR A 7 -8.24 -21.86 -10.35
C TYR A 7 -7.03 -21.19 -10.97
N ILE A 8 -6.86 -19.90 -10.73
CA ILE A 8 -5.61 -19.19 -10.96
C ILE A 8 -4.89 -19.12 -9.61
N ALA A 9 -3.65 -19.59 -9.55
CA ALA A 9 -2.81 -19.53 -8.36
C ALA A 9 -1.66 -18.55 -8.59
N TYR A 10 -1.50 -17.60 -7.69
CA TYR A 10 -0.36 -16.68 -7.65
C TYR A 10 0.56 -17.11 -6.51
N THR A 11 1.84 -17.29 -6.80
CA THR A 11 2.86 -17.60 -5.78
C THR A 11 3.73 -16.37 -5.60
N CYS A 12 3.75 -15.84 -4.37
CA CYS A 12 4.54 -14.67 -3.99
C CYS A 12 5.51 -15.03 -2.86
N GLU A 13 6.53 -14.20 -2.67
CA GLU A 13 7.36 -14.30 -1.47
C GLU A 13 6.50 -14.03 -0.21
N ASP A 14 6.79 -14.76 0.88
CA ASP A 14 6.16 -14.51 2.17
C ASP A 14 6.54 -13.11 2.69
N GLY A 15 5.55 -12.24 2.82
CA GLY A 15 5.68 -10.86 3.32
C GLY A 15 5.64 -10.74 4.85
N GLY A 16 5.29 -11.81 5.54
CA GLY A 16 5.09 -11.82 7.00
C GLY A 16 3.63 -11.54 7.42
N ALA A 17 3.46 -11.03 8.65
CA ALA A 17 2.15 -10.67 9.19
C ALA A 17 1.71 -9.28 8.71
N ASP A 18 0.39 -9.05 8.61
CA ASP A 18 -0.14 -7.71 8.40
C ASP A 18 0.07 -6.81 9.64
N LEU A 19 -0.01 -5.50 9.42
CA LEU A 19 0.23 -4.50 10.49
C LEU A 19 -0.81 -4.57 11.62
N GLU A 20 -2.02 -5.05 11.35
CA GLU A 20 -3.07 -5.19 12.37
C GLU A 20 -2.70 -6.25 13.41
N HIS A 21 -2.04 -7.33 12.97
CA HIS A 21 -1.68 -8.48 13.81
C HIS A 21 -0.20 -8.49 14.22
N PHE A 22 0.59 -7.50 13.75
CA PHE A 22 2.01 -7.45 14.08
C PHE A 22 2.28 -6.84 15.44
N GLU A 23 3.05 -7.53 16.28
CA GLU A 23 3.44 -7.06 17.60
C GLU A 23 4.81 -6.35 17.55
N PHE A 24 4.81 -5.06 17.88
CA PHE A 24 6.03 -4.26 18.01
C PHE A 24 6.72 -4.53 19.35
N ARG A 25 8.04 -4.63 19.32
CA ARG A 25 8.88 -4.78 20.54
C ARG A 25 9.34 -3.43 21.08
N SER A 26 9.29 -2.37 20.28
CA SER A 26 9.74 -1.03 20.68
C SER A 26 9.11 0.05 19.80
N ALA A 27 9.08 1.28 20.30
CA ALA A 27 8.70 2.46 19.51
C ALA A 27 9.63 2.67 18.31
N THR A 28 10.90 2.28 18.42
CA THR A 28 11.89 2.39 17.32
C THR A 28 11.49 1.52 16.12
N GLU A 29 10.95 0.32 16.38
CA GLU A 29 10.41 -0.54 15.30
C GLU A 29 9.25 0.16 14.58
N ALA A 30 8.32 0.77 15.33
CA ALA A 30 7.17 1.47 14.75
C ALA A 30 7.60 2.68 13.90
N VAL A 31 8.58 3.46 14.37
CA VAL A 31 9.15 4.58 13.60
C VAL A 31 9.86 4.09 12.34
N ALA A 32 10.65 3.02 12.43
CA ALA A 32 11.35 2.45 11.27
C ALA A 32 10.37 1.89 10.23
N LEU A 33 9.27 1.27 10.67
CA LEU A 33 8.18 0.84 9.79
C LEU A 33 7.55 2.02 9.07
N LEU A 34 7.11 3.04 9.81
CA LEU A 34 6.48 4.22 9.23
C LEU A 34 7.40 4.89 8.20
N PHE A 35 8.68 5.02 8.51
CA PHE A 35 9.66 5.61 7.61
C PHE A 35 9.82 4.80 6.31
N GLN A 36 9.86 3.46 6.38
CA GLN A 36 9.90 2.60 5.20
C GLN A 36 8.65 2.78 4.33
N ILE A 37 7.45 2.85 4.92
CA ILE A 37 6.19 3.07 4.19
C ILE A 37 6.23 4.41 3.46
N VAL A 38 6.56 5.49 4.20
CA VAL A 38 6.58 6.85 3.63
C VAL A 38 7.57 6.96 2.47
N VAL A 39 8.79 6.43 2.63
CA VAL A 39 9.80 6.47 1.56
C VAL A 39 9.38 5.63 0.36
N ALA A 40 8.80 4.42 0.58
CA ALA A 40 8.33 3.58 -0.51
C ALA A 40 7.24 4.27 -1.34
N LEU A 41 6.27 4.91 -0.67
CA LEU A 41 5.20 5.64 -1.35
C LEU A 41 5.72 6.88 -2.08
N ALA A 42 6.64 7.64 -1.46
CA ALA A 42 7.21 8.84 -2.06
C ALA A 42 8.02 8.52 -3.33
N VAL A 43 8.79 7.42 -3.32
CA VAL A 43 9.51 6.95 -4.51
C VAL A 43 8.54 6.49 -5.60
N ALA A 44 7.49 5.75 -5.25
CA ALA A 44 6.48 5.31 -6.22
C ALA A 44 5.72 6.49 -6.82
N GLU A 45 5.41 7.53 -6.02
CA GLU A 45 4.77 8.76 -6.49
C GLU A 45 5.68 9.52 -7.46
N GLU A 46 6.98 9.67 -7.14
CA GLU A 46 7.96 10.31 -8.02
C GLU A 46 8.11 9.58 -9.35
N GLU A 47 8.27 8.27 -9.29
CA GLU A 47 8.58 7.46 -10.48
C GLU A 47 7.37 7.26 -11.41
N SER A 48 6.17 7.15 -10.86
CA SER A 48 4.99 6.75 -11.65
C SER A 48 3.71 7.50 -11.31
N GLN A 49 3.77 8.60 -10.57
CA GLN A 49 2.58 9.30 -10.07
C GLN A 49 1.62 8.33 -9.36
N PHE A 50 2.20 7.39 -8.61
CA PHE A 50 1.49 6.31 -7.97
C PHE A 50 0.58 6.81 -6.84
N GLU A 51 -0.63 6.27 -6.79
CA GLU A 51 -1.56 6.44 -5.68
C GLU A 51 -2.06 5.06 -5.27
N HIS A 52 -1.90 4.68 -4.01
CA HIS A 52 -2.39 3.37 -3.53
C HIS A 52 -3.91 3.32 -3.47
N ARG A 53 -4.53 4.40 -3.00
CA ARG A 53 -6.00 4.60 -2.88
C ARG A 53 -6.72 3.74 -1.85
N ASP A 54 -6.11 2.68 -1.34
CA ASP A 54 -6.68 1.80 -0.29
C ASP A 54 -5.61 1.35 0.72
N LEU A 55 -4.74 2.25 1.15
CA LEU A 55 -3.71 1.91 2.13
C LEU A 55 -4.29 1.88 3.54
N HIS A 56 -4.42 0.69 4.08
CA HIS A 56 -4.78 0.44 5.47
C HIS A 56 -3.85 -0.63 6.08
N TRP A 57 -3.98 -0.90 7.37
CA TRP A 57 -3.08 -1.81 8.10
C TRP A 57 -3.05 -3.24 7.53
N GLY A 58 -4.16 -3.74 6.97
CA GLY A 58 -4.20 -5.06 6.32
C GLY A 58 -3.38 -5.13 5.04
N ASN A 59 -3.07 -3.99 4.40
CA ASN A 59 -2.29 -3.90 3.15
C ASN A 59 -0.81 -3.56 3.39
N VAL A 60 -0.34 -3.66 4.63
CA VAL A 60 1.05 -3.50 5.02
C VAL A 60 1.53 -4.76 5.71
N LEU A 61 2.41 -5.53 5.04
CA LEU A 61 3.01 -6.74 5.60
C LEU A 61 4.36 -6.43 6.23
N ILE A 62 4.65 -7.12 7.34
CA ILE A 62 5.86 -6.91 8.12
C ILE A 62 6.51 -8.26 8.41
N LYS A 63 7.77 -8.38 8.03
CA LYS A 63 8.59 -9.56 8.29
C LYS A 63 9.85 -9.16 9.06
N ARG A 64 10.24 -9.92 10.06
CA ARG A 64 11.51 -9.71 10.74
C ARG A 64 12.67 -10.08 9.82
N THR A 65 13.71 -9.24 9.81
CA THR A 65 14.88 -9.41 8.94
C THR A 65 16.19 -9.17 9.68
N ARG A 66 17.27 -9.72 9.14
CA ARG A 66 18.65 -9.42 9.58
C ARG A 66 19.25 -8.20 8.86
N VAL A 67 18.61 -7.74 7.81
CA VAL A 67 19.02 -6.54 7.07
C VAL A 67 18.82 -5.32 7.97
N GLN A 68 19.88 -4.59 8.28
CA GLN A 68 19.85 -3.45 9.21
C GLN A 68 19.59 -2.12 8.50
N LYS A 69 19.92 -2.03 7.21
CA LYS A 69 19.80 -0.81 6.41
C LYS A 69 19.22 -1.12 5.04
N LYS A 70 18.38 -0.23 4.58
CA LYS A 70 17.89 -0.18 3.20
C LYS A 70 18.25 1.17 2.58
N GLN A 71 18.30 1.22 1.26
CA GLN A 71 18.51 2.44 0.51
C GLN A 71 17.36 2.64 -0.47
N ALA A 72 16.99 3.89 -0.67
CA ALA A 72 16.09 4.34 -1.72
C ALA A 72 16.64 5.62 -2.34
N ARG A 73 16.22 5.95 -3.54
CA ARG A 73 16.54 7.23 -4.19
C ARG A 73 15.24 8.00 -4.39
N LEU A 74 15.23 9.26 -3.95
CA LEU A 74 14.07 10.15 -4.06
C LEU A 74 14.55 11.54 -4.49
N ASN A 75 14.00 12.08 -5.55
CA ASN A 75 14.41 13.37 -6.12
C ASN A 75 15.94 13.47 -6.33
N GLY A 76 16.56 12.38 -6.79
CA GLY A 76 18.01 12.30 -7.00
C GLY A 76 18.85 12.19 -5.72
N VAL A 77 18.24 12.14 -4.54
CA VAL A 77 18.90 12.02 -3.23
C VAL A 77 18.83 10.60 -2.71
N ASP A 78 19.97 10.05 -2.28
CA ASP A 78 20.02 8.73 -1.67
C ASP A 78 19.57 8.78 -0.20
N ILE A 79 18.50 8.06 0.12
CA ILE A 79 17.92 7.95 1.46
C ILE A 79 18.36 6.63 2.09
N ASN A 80 19.02 6.73 3.24
CA ASN A 80 19.42 5.56 4.02
C ASN A 80 18.43 5.34 5.17
N MET A 81 17.77 4.18 5.19
CA MET A 81 16.77 3.82 6.19
C MET A 81 17.32 2.76 7.14
N GLN A 82 17.23 3.00 8.44
CA GLN A 82 17.42 1.97 9.45
C GLN A 82 16.16 1.11 9.51
N THR A 83 16.29 -0.19 9.38
CA THR A 83 15.13 -1.11 9.37
C THR A 83 14.66 -1.48 10.77
N SER A 84 15.49 -1.33 11.77
CA SER A 84 15.29 -1.86 13.14
C SER A 84 14.92 -3.35 13.15
N GLY A 85 15.41 -4.11 12.16
CA GLY A 85 15.12 -5.54 11.99
C GLY A 85 13.78 -5.85 11.38
N LEU A 86 13.13 -4.88 10.72
CA LEU A 86 11.85 -5.05 10.02
C LEU A 86 12.00 -4.84 8.52
N ASN A 87 11.36 -5.72 7.74
CA ASN A 87 11.11 -5.56 6.32
C ASN A 87 9.64 -5.27 6.11
N VAL A 88 9.33 -4.23 5.38
CA VAL A 88 7.96 -3.79 5.08
C VAL A 88 7.64 -4.05 3.62
N THR A 89 6.45 -4.59 3.36
CA THR A 89 5.92 -4.80 2.01
C THR A 89 4.50 -4.23 1.94
N ILE A 90 4.25 -3.35 1.00
CA ILE A 90 2.92 -2.84 0.70
C ILE A 90 2.30 -3.76 -0.36
N ILE A 91 1.04 -4.11 -0.18
CA ILE A 91 0.30 -5.04 -1.04
C ILE A 91 -1.07 -4.49 -1.42
N ASP A 92 -1.76 -5.21 -2.32
CA ASP A 92 -3.12 -4.92 -2.79
C ASP A 92 -3.24 -3.59 -3.55
N PHE A 93 -2.77 -3.61 -4.77
CA PHE A 93 -2.83 -2.48 -5.69
C PHE A 93 -4.11 -2.45 -6.54
N THR A 94 -5.16 -3.18 -6.16
CA THR A 94 -6.41 -3.32 -6.93
C THR A 94 -7.07 -1.98 -7.25
N LEU A 95 -7.03 -1.03 -6.31
CA LEU A 95 -7.61 0.31 -6.46
C LEU A 95 -6.58 1.38 -6.86
N SER A 96 -5.34 0.98 -7.04
CA SER A 96 -4.23 1.91 -7.26
C SER A 96 -4.32 2.60 -8.62
N ARG A 97 -3.63 3.74 -8.70
CA ARG A 97 -3.39 4.49 -9.92
C ARG A 97 -1.89 4.61 -10.17
N LEU A 98 -1.47 4.50 -11.40
CA LEU A 98 -0.10 4.81 -11.82
C LEU A 98 -0.07 5.35 -13.25
N THR A 99 0.98 6.08 -13.59
CA THR A 99 1.29 6.50 -14.96
C THR A 99 2.54 5.75 -15.40
N ALA A 100 2.44 5.01 -16.52
CA ALA A 100 3.56 4.29 -17.10
C ALA A 100 4.53 5.23 -17.82
N ASP A 101 5.72 4.76 -18.14
CA ASP A 101 6.73 5.51 -18.91
C ASP A 101 6.23 5.97 -20.29
N SER A 102 5.26 5.26 -20.86
CA SER A 102 4.57 5.66 -22.10
C SER A 102 3.71 6.91 -21.94
N GLY A 103 3.47 7.40 -20.72
CA GLY A 103 2.52 8.45 -20.38
C GLY A 103 1.09 7.97 -20.23
N GLU A 104 0.82 6.67 -20.43
CA GLU A 104 -0.50 6.10 -20.22
C GLU A 104 -0.79 5.93 -18.71
N THR A 105 -1.99 6.33 -18.28
CA THR A 105 -2.41 6.21 -16.89
C THR A 105 -3.36 5.03 -16.72
N PHE A 106 -3.01 4.16 -15.81
CA PHE A 106 -3.81 2.99 -15.41
C PHE A 106 -4.46 3.23 -14.05
N PHE A 107 -5.75 3.05 -13.98
CA PHE A 107 -6.53 3.18 -12.74
C PHE A 107 -7.89 2.50 -12.87
N LEU A 108 -8.48 2.18 -11.72
CA LEU A 108 -9.87 1.80 -11.64
C LEU A 108 -10.72 3.06 -11.36
N ASP A 109 -11.75 3.32 -12.18
CA ASP A 109 -12.72 4.35 -11.85
C ASP A 109 -13.59 3.87 -10.68
N LEU A 110 -13.34 4.40 -9.49
CA LEU A 110 -14.04 3.98 -8.28
C LEU A 110 -15.54 4.36 -8.31
N ASN A 111 -15.99 5.21 -9.22
CA ASN A 111 -17.42 5.46 -9.42
C ASN A 111 -18.15 4.24 -10.03
N ALA A 112 -17.42 3.34 -10.69
CA ALA A 112 -17.95 2.10 -11.23
C ALA A 112 -18.40 1.11 -10.14
N ASP A 113 -17.88 1.29 -8.90
CA ASP A 113 -18.28 0.51 -7.73
C ASP A 113 -18.86 1.40 -6.62
N PRO A 114 -20.17 1.71 -6.66
CA PRO A 114 -20.81 2.54 -5.64
C PRO A 114 -20.77 1.95 -4.23
N GLU A 115 -20.57 0.64 -4.07
CA GLU A 115 -20.56 -0.04 -2.77
C GLU A 115 -19.37 0.41 -1.93
N LEU A 116 -18.26 0.81 -2.54
CA LEU A 116 -17.09 1.40 -1.85
C LEU A 116 -17.47 2.60 -0.96
N PHE A 117 -18.52 3.34 -1.32
CA PHE A 117 -18.95 4.53 -0.60
C PHE A 117 -20.10 4.28 0.39
N ASN A 118 -20.70 3.07 0.36
CA ASN A 118 -21.87 2.70 1.16
C ASN A 118 -21.53 2.06 2.52
N GLY A 119 -20.27 1.97 2.87
CA GLY A 119 -19.83 1.38 4.14
C GLY A 119 -20.34 2.14 5.38
N PRO A 120 -20.24 1.54 6.58
CA PRO A 120 -20.79 2.09 7.82
C PRO A 120 -20.30 3.52 8.10
N LYS A 121 -21.20 4.36 8.66
CA LYS A 121 -20.80 5.69 9.14
C LYS A 121 -19.80 5.54 10.30
N LYS A 122 -18.83 6.46 10.38
CA LYS A 122 -17.75 6.45 11.39
C LYS A 122 -16.74 5.29 11.27
N HIS A 123 -16.86 4.44 10.27
CA HIS A 123 -15.82 3.49 9.94
C HIS A 123 -14.71 4.20 9.15
N CYS A 124 -13.46 4.12 9.63
CA CYS A 124 -12.35 4.95 9.14
C CYS A 124 -12.14 4.80 7.62
N GLN A 125 -12.07 3.57 7.11
CA GLN A 125 -11.87 3.30 5.67
C GLN A 125 -13.03 3.86 4.83
N SER A 126 -14.29 3.58 5.23
CA SER A 126 -15.47 4.07 4.51
C SER A 126 -15.58 5.60 4.50
N GLU A 127 -15.21 6.26 5.61
CA GLU A 127 -15.14 7.74 5.67
C GLU A 127 -14.03 8.28 4.77
N THR A 128 -12.90 7.57 4.69
CA THR A 128 -11.78 7.95 3.82
C THR A 128 -12.21 7.93 2.36
N TYR A 129 -12.88 6.89 1.88
CA TYR A 129 -13.40 6.84 0.51
C TYR A 129 -14.38 7.99 0.22
N ARG A 130 -15.31 8.27 1.14
CA ARG A 130 -16.24 9.39 1.00
C ARG A 130 -15.53 10.75 0.92
N ARG A 131 -14.48 10.95 1.74
CA ARG A 131 -13.66 12.15 1.71
C ARG A 131 -12.85 12.27 0.43
N MET A 132 -12.25 11.19 -0.04
CA MET A 132 -11.54 11.14 -1.33
C MET A 132 -12.48 11.54 -2.46
N LYS A 133 -13.65 10.89 -2.60
CA LYS A 133 -14.65 11.22 -3.62
C LYS A 133 -15.05 12.69 -3.60
N LYS A 134 -15.22 13.26 -2.40
CA LYS A 134 -15.55 14.69 -2.23
C LYS A 134 -14.41 15.59 -2.67
N ALA A 135 -13.15 15.27 -2.29
CA ALA A 135 -11.97 16.07 -2.58
C ALA A 135 -11.70 16.18 -4.08
N ILE A 136 -11.79 15.07 -4.81
CA ILE A 136 -11.57 15.01 -6.26
C ILE A 136 -12.83 15.31 -7.08
N LYS A 137 -13.96 15.64 -6.43
CA LYS A 137 -15.26 15.89 -7.07
C LYS A 137 -15.70 14.73 -7.96
N GLY A 138 -15.40 13.50 -7.56
CA GLY A 138 -15.71 12.26 -8.29
C GLY A 138 -14.89 12.04 -9.57
N LYS A 139 -13.80 12.74 -9.78
CA LYS A 139 -12.85 12.52 -10.89
C LYS A 139 -11.69 11.68 -10.38
N TRP A 140 -11.69 10.42 -10.78
CA TRP A 140 -10.67 9.41 -10.40
C TRP A 140 -9.56 9.31 -11.45
#